data_a196ddd864e44ff75487342c3576d1c2
#
_entry.id   a196ddd864e44ff75487342c3576d1c2
#
_cell.length_a   1.000
_cell.length_b   1.000
_cell.length_c   1.000
_cell.angle_alpha   90.00
_cell.angle_beta   90.00
_cell.angle_gamma   90.00
#
_symmetry.space_group_name_H-M   'P 1'
#
loop_
_entity.id
_entity.type
_entity.pdbx_description
1 polymer ?
#
loop_
_entity_poly.entity_id
_entity_poly.type
_entity_poly.pdbx_seq_one_letter_code
_entity_poly.pdbx_strand_id
1 'polypeptide(L)'
;MEVKGTAIITIPLFIKERFGEGGLNRWRDALTPEAREVYPAWVLVSSWYPLKEFLTEPLRKMCDLFYAGDLKGAWESGRFSADYSLKGIYKIFVKLGSPEFMLRRAGTILPVYYTPSEMKVVECRKGQGIMQITKFPDMDQVLEIRIAGWMERAIEISGGKQPNIKITKSLTAGDPLSEFLATWK
;
A
#
# COMPACT_ATOMS: atom_id res chain seq x y z
N MET A 1 1.61 -9.13 -13.09
CA MET A 1 1.09 -7.75 -12.79
C MET A 1 2.21 -6.73 -12.75
N GLU A 2 1.83 -5.45 -12.87
CA GLU A 2 2.76 -4.34 -12.75
C GLU A 2 2.34 -3.36 -11.64
N VAL A 3 3.31 -2.68 -11.09
CA VAL A 3 3.16 -1.65 -10.06
C VAL A 3 3.77 -0.33 -10.52
N LYS A 4 3.14 0.78 -10.17
CA LYS A 4 3.61 2.13 -10.49
C LYS A 4 4.84 2.51 -9.66
N GLY A 5 5.80 3.20 -10.27
CA GLY A 5 7.00 3.69 -9.58
C GLY A 5 6.70 4.53 -8.35
N THR A 6 5.59 5.29 -8.35
CA THR A 6 5.12 6.03 -7.17
C THR A 6 4.83 5.16 -5.96
N ALA A 7 4.46 3.90 -6.13
CA ALA A 7 4.24 2.98 -5.01
C ALA A 7 5.55 2.39 -4.49
N ILE A 8 6.48 2.04 -5.39
CA ILE A 8 7.71 1.34 -5.01
C ILE A 8 8.76 2.28 -4.41
N ILE A 9 8.84 3.54 -4.85
CA ILE A 9 9.80 4.51 -4.32
C ILE A 9 9.63 4.77 -2.82
N THR A 10 8.45 4.51 -2.28
CA THR A 10 8.16 4.72 -0.86
C THR A 10 8.82 3.69 0.06
N ILE A 11 9.24 2.52 -0.47
CA ILE A 11 9.89 1.48 0.35
C ILE A 11 11.27 1.94 0.85
N PRO A 12 12.23 2.32 -0.02
CA PRO A 12 13.53 2.79 0.44
C PRO A 12 13.43 4.05 1.30
N LEU A 13 12.48 4.95 1.01
CA LEU A 13 12.23 6.14 1.83
C LEU A 13 11.77 5.78 3.24
N PHE A 14 10.82 4.84 3.37
CA PHE A 14 10.36 4.31 4.65
C PHE A 14 11.51 3.65 5.44
N ILE A 15 12.29 2.80 4.79
CA ILE A 15 13.40 2.10 5.42
C ILE A 15 14.46 3.09 5.91
N LYS A 16 14.82 4.08 5.10
CA LYS A 16 15.78 5.12 5.47
C LYS A 16 15.29 5.94 6.66
N GLU A 17 14.00 6.34 6.67
CA GLU A 17 13.42 7.11 7.77
C GLU A 17 13.38 6.32 9.08
N ARG A 18 13.07 5.00 9.00
CA ARG A 18 12.86 4.16 10.17
C ARG A 18 14.14 3.54 10.73
N PHE A 19 15.08 3.17 9.86
CA PHE A 19 16.25 2.37 10.18
C PHE A 19 17.59 3.01 9.73
N GLY A 20 17.54 4.24 9.21
CA GLY A 20 18.70 5.00 8.77
C GLY A 20 19.36 4.45 7.51
N GLU A 21 20.50 5.04 7.14
CA GLU A 21 21.29 4.62 5.94
C GLU A 21 21.82 3.19 6.06
N GLY A 22 22.21 2.75 7.25
CA GLY A 22 22.67 1.38 7.49
C GLY A 22 21.56 0.37 7.23
N GLY A 23 20.31 0.66 7.65
CA GLY A 23 19.16 -0.16 7.35
C GLY A 23 18.83 -0.21 5.85
N LEU A 24 18.91 0.93 5.17
CA LEU A 24 18.71 1.01 3.73
C LEU A 24 19.72 0.18 2.95
N ASN A 25 21.01 0.27 3.30
CA ASN A 25 22.05 -0.52 2.67
C ASN A 25 21.85 -2.02 2.91
N ARG A 26 21.59 -2.43 4.16
CA ARG A 26 21.31 -3.83 4.51
C ARG A 26 20.14 -4.40 3.72
N TRP A 27 19.06 -3.63 3.57
CA TRP A 27 17.91 -4.04 2.77
C TRP A 27 18.25 -4.15 1.29
N ARG A 28 18.94 -3.16 0.71
CA ARG A 28 19.36 -3.18 -0.68
C ARG A 28 20.23 -4.38 -1.00
N ASP A 29 21.15 -4.73 -0.11
CA ASP A 29 22.05 -5.87 -0.30
C ASP A 29 21.31 -7.23 -0.27
N ALA A 30 20.13 -7.29 0.34
CA ALA A 30 19.27 -8.48 0.38
C ALA A 30 18.35 -8.60 -0.84
N LEU A 31 18.28 -7.60 -1.73
CA LEU A 31 17.48 -7.64 -2.95
C LEU A 31 18.14 -8.48 -4.06
N THR A 32 17.32 -8.86 -5.05
CA THR A 32 17.85 -9.45 -6.30
C THR A 32 18.76 -8.46 -7.04
N PRO A 33 19.69 -8.92 -7.90
CA PRO A 33 20.53 -8.02 -8.69
C PRO A 33 19.73 -6.97 -9.45
N GLU A 34 18.65 -7.37 -10.11
CA GLU A 34 17.78 -6.50 -10.92
C GLU A 34 17.12 -5.41 -10.05
N ALA A 35 16.55 -5.79 -8.90
CA ALA A 35 15.97 -4.83 -7.97
C ALA A 35 17.03 -3.90 -7.35
N ARG A 36 18.22 -4.42 -7.10
CA ARG A 36 19.36 -3.65 -6.55
C ARG A 36 19.83 -2.56 -7.50
N GLU A 37 19.79 -2.80 -8.81
CA GLU A 37 20.15 -1.80 -9.83
C GLU A 37 19.14 -0.64 -9.87
N VAL A 38 17.87 -0.92 -9.66
CA VAL A 38 16.80 0.10 -9.68
C VAL A 38 16.70 0.86 -8.37
N TYR A 39 16.87 0.17 -7.24
CA TYR A 39 16.77 0.77 -5.92
C TYR A 39 18.11 1.25 -5.37
N PRO A 40 18.15 2.41 -4.67
CA PRO A 40 17.08 3.40 -4.50
C PRO A 40 17.13 4.54 -5.54
N ALA A 41 18.10 4.58 -6.44
CA ALA A 41 18.45 5.77 -7.19
C ALA A 41 17.67 5.96 -8.51
N TRP A 42 17.14 4.87 -9.10
CA TRP A 42 16.64 4.89 -10.48
C TRP A 42 15.14 4.62 -10.63
N VAL A 43 14.38 4.67 -9.54
CA VAL A 43 12.92 4.50 -9.61
C VAL A 43 12.30 5.70 -10.32
N LEU A 44 11.83 5.51 -11.55
CA LEU A 44 11.04 6.48 -12.27
C LEU A 44 9.58 6.40 -11.81
N VAL A 45 9.09 7.41 -11.12
CA VAL A 45 7.75 7.44 -10.52
C VAL A 45 6.61 7.25 -11.53
N SER A 46 6.83 7.63 -12.79
CA SER A 46 5.84 7.50 -13.88
C SER A 46 5.88 6.15 -14.60
N SER A 47 6.88 5.32 -14.36
CA SER A 47 7.05 4.02 -15.03
C SER A 47 6.29 2.91 -14.31
N TRP A 48 6.07 1.80 -15.03
CA TRP A 48 5.52 0.57 -14.51
C TRP A 48 6.64 -0.46 -14.35
N TYR A 49 6.56 -1.28 -13.31
CA TYR A 49 7.56 -2.27 -12.93
C TYR A 49 6.89 -3.61 -12.62
N PRO A 50 7.52 -4.76 -12.89
CA PRO A 50 7.03 -6.06 -12.45
C PRO A 50 6.73 -6.07 -10.95
N LEU A 51 5.48 -6.41 -10.58
CA LEU A 51 4.96 -6.30 -9.21
C LEU A 51 5.78 -7.15 -8.23
N LYS A 52 6.04 -8.40 -8.59
CA LYS A 52 6.72 -9.36 -7.71
C LYS A 52 8.12 -8.89 -7.35
N GLU A 53 8.92 -8.57 -8.36
CA GLU A 53 10.35 -8.23 -8.22
C GLU A 53 10.55 -6.86 -7.55
N PHE A 54 9.68 -5.90 -7.84
CA PHE A 54 9.87 -4.51 -7.41
C PHE A 54 8.94 -4.05 -6.28
N LEU A 55 8.01 -4.89 -5.81
CA LEU A 55 7.21 -4.56 -4.64
C LEU A 55 7.08 -5.73 -3.66
N THR A 56 6.60 -6.89 -4.11
CA THR A 56 6.28 -8.01 -3.20
C THR A 56 7.53 -8.53 -2.48
N GLU A 57 8.55 -8.91 -3.23
CA GLU A 57 9.81 -9.43 -2.66
C GLU A 57 10.59 -8.38 -1.85
N PRO A 58 10.75 -7.12 -2.31
CA PRO A 58 11.35 -6.07 -1.50
C PRO A 58 10.64 -5.81 -0.17
N LEU A 59 9.29 -5.86 -0.15
CA LEU A 59 8.52 -5.74 1.10
C LEU A 59 8.72 -6.92 2.02
N ARG A 60 8.74 -8.15 1.50
CA ARG A 60 9.04 -9.35 2.31
C ARG A 60 10.42 -9.26 2.93
N LYS A 61 11.44 -8.89 2.13
CA LYS A 61 12.81 -8.69 2.66
C LYS A 61 12.84 -7.64 3.76
N MET A 62 12.10 -6.56 3.62
CA MET A 62 11.98 -5.55 4.67
C MET A 62 11.34 -6.13 5.95
N CYS A 63 10.25 -6.89 5.83
CA CYS A 63 9.60 -7.54 6.97
C CYS A 63 10.55 -8.55 7.65
N ASP A 64 11.25 -9.37 6.87
CA ASP A 64 12.21 -10.35 7.40
C ASP A 64 13.35 -9.68 8.17
N LEU A 65 13.94 -8.63 7.61
CA LEU A 65 15.11 -7.97 8.16
C LEU A 65 14.83 -7.13 9.40
N PHE A 66 13.67 -6.48 9.47
CA PHE A 66 13.39 -5.45 10.49
C PHE A 66 12.21 -5.75 11.39
N TYR A 67 11.39 -6.74 11.03
CA TYR A 67 10.18 -7.09 11.77
C TYR A 67 10.10 -8.58 12.11
N ALA A 68 11.21 -9.32 11.97
CA ALA A 68 11.26 -10.78 12.20
C ALA A 68 10.19 -11.56 11.41
N GLY A 69 9.90 -11.11 10.18
CA GLY A 69 8.88 -11.70 9.32
C GLY A 69 7.43 -11.23 9.61
N ASP A 70 7.21 -10.43 10.64
CA ASP A 70 5.87 -9.89 10.94
C ASP A 70 5.44 -8.88 9.85
N LEU A 71 4.26 -9.11 9.30
CA LEU A 71 3.66 -8.27 8.26
C LEU A 71 3.20 -6.89 8.77
N LYS A 72 3.33 -6.60 10.07
CA LYS A 72 3.21 -5.25 10.61
C LYS A 72 4.12 -4.26 9.88
N GLY A 73 5.30 -4.70 9.42
CA GLY A 73 6.18 -3.90 8.58
C GLY A 73 5.52 -3.46 7.28
N ALA A 74 4.79 -4.36 6.63
CA ALA A 74 4.05 -4.03 5.41
C ALA A 74 2.89 -3.05 5.69
N TRP A 75 2.17 -3.22 6.80
CA TRP A 75 1.14 -2.28 7.25
C TRP A 75 1.72 -0.87 7.45
N GLU A 76 2.80 -0.75 8.22
CA GLU A 76 3.47 0.54 8.48
C GLU A 76 4.00 1.18 7.19
N SER A 77 4.59 0.39 6.26
CA SER A 77 5.00 0.85 4.94
C SER A 77 3.82 1.35 4.09
N GLY A 78 2.65 0.70 4.22
CA GLY A 78 1.41 1.14 3.59
C GLY A 78 0.96 2.51 4.10
N ARG A 79 0.96 2.70 5.41
CA ARG A 79 0.66 3.99 6.07
C ARG A 79 1.62 5.09 5.60
N PHE A 80 2.91 4.81 5.59
CA PHE A 80 3.94 5.74 5.07
C PHE A 80 3.69 6.10 3.60
N SER A 81 3.36 5.13 2.77
CA SER A 81 3.04 5.34 1.36
C SER A 81 1.82 6.25 1.17
N ALA A 82 0.80 6.15 2.03
CA ALA A 82 -0.34 7.04 2.04
C ALA A 82 0.06 8.49 2.42
N ASP A 83 0.89 8.65 3.45
CA ASP A 83 1.43 9.97 3.82
C ASP A 83 2.18 10.62 2.66
N TYR A 84 3.08 9.87 2.02
CA TYR A 84 3.87 10.35 0.89
C TYR A 84 2.98 10.78 -0.29
N SER A 85 2.02 9.94 -0.66
CA SER A 85 1.14 10.18 -1.81
C SER A 85 0.13 11.30 -1.56
N LEU A 86 -0.52 11.29 -0.40
CA LEU A 86 -1.64 12.18 -0.11
C LEU A 86 -1.22 13.56 0.42
N LYS A 87 -0.04 13.67 1.03
CA LYS A 87 0.54 14.96 1.45
C LYS A 87 1.27 15.68 0.31
N GLY A 88 1.68 14.96 -0.74
CA GLY A 88 2.35 15.48 -1.93
C GLY A 88 1.37 15.96 -3.00
N ILE A 89 1.39 15.28 -4.15
CA ILE A 89 0.65 15.64 -5.37
C ILE A 89 -0.88 15.64 -5.16
N TYR A 90 -1.38 14.79 -4.26
CA TYR A 90 -2.82 14.63 -3.98
C TYR A 90 -3.35 15.46 -2.80
N LYS A 91 -2.57 16.40 -2.28
CA LYS A 91 -2.95 17.27 -1.15
C LYS A 91 -4.28 18.00 -1.35
N ILE A 92 -4.63 18.32 -2.60
CA ILE A 92 -5.89 18.97 -2.96
C ILE A 92 -7.09 18.05 -2.70
N PHE A 93 -6.97 16.74 -2.96
CA PHE A 93 -8.06 15.78 -2.75
C PHE A 93 -8.36 15.53 -1.27
N VAL A 94 -7.34 15.65 -0.42
CA VAL A 94 -7.47 15.45 1.03
C VAL A 94 -8.07 16.67 1.73
N LYS A 95 -7.77 17.88 1.28
CA LYS A 95 -8.28 19.11 1.91
C LYS A 95 -9.77 19.37 1.70
N LEU A 96 -10.40 18.70 0.73
CA LEU A 96 -11.78 18.92 0.30
C LEU A 96 -12.72 17.74 0.59
N GLY A 97 -12.25 16.68 1.23
CA GLY A 97 -13.02 15.45 1.35
C GLY A 97 -13.13 14.90 2.78
N SER A 98 -14.20 14.19 3.04
CA SER A 98 -14.40 13.33 4.19
C SER A 98 -13.83 11.92 3.93
N PRO A 99 -13.74 11.05 4.96
CA PRO A 99 -13.43 9.63 4.76
C PRO A 99 -14.33 8.96 3.72
N GLU A 100 -15.62 9.27 3.71
CA GLU A 100 -16.58 8.74 2.71
C GLU A 100 -16.23 9.18 1.29
N PHE A 101 -15.78 10.42 1.11
CA PHE A 101 -15.36 10.93 -0.19
C PHE A 101 -14.10 10.21 -0.70
N MET A 102 -13.14 9.93 0.18
CA MET A 102 -11.94 9.16 -0.15
C MET A 102 -12.28 7.71 -0.49
N LEU A 103 -13.13 7.06 0.30
CA LEU A 103 -13.53 5.67 0.06
C LEU A 103 -14.25 5.51 -1.28
N ARG A 104 -15.20 6.39 -1.61
CA ARG A 104 -15.94 6.33 -2.90
C ARG A 104 -15.02 6.37 -4.12
N ARG A 105 -13.78 6.83 -3.97
CA ARG A 105 -12.75 6.87 -5.02
C ARG A 105 -11.78 5.68 -5.01
N ALA A 106 -11.89 4.78 -4.06
CA ALA A 106 -10.98 3.65 -3.94
C ALA A 106 -10.89 2.84 -5.25
N GLY A 107 -12.00 2.64 -5.94
CA GLY A 107 -12.06 1.95 -7.23
C GLY A 107 -11.28 2.65 -8.37
N THR A 108 -11.10 3.96 -8.29
CA THR A 108 -10.29 4.72 -9.25
C THR A 108 -8.83 4.88 -8.82
N ILE A 109 -8.55 4.76 -7.52
CA ILE A 109 -7.21 4.92 -6.96
C ILE A 109 -6.37 3.65 -7.16
N LEU A 110 -6.92 2.47 -6.87
CA LEU A 110 -6.15 1.22 -6.92
C LEU A 110 -5.51 0.97 -8.30
N PRO A 111 -6.23 1.12 -9.44
CA PRO A 111 -5.65 0.91 -10.77
C PRO A 111 -4.56 1.91 -11.17
N VAL A 112 -4.45 3.06 -10.48
CA VAL A 112 -3.36 4.02 -10.69
C VAL A 112 -2.03 3.45 -10.21
N TYR A 113 -2.06 2.55 -9.23
CA TYR A 113 -0.86 1.96 -8.64
C TYR A 113 -0.56 0.54 -9.11
N TYR A 114 -1.62 -0.23 -9.49
CA TYR A 114 -1.52 -1.66 -9.79
C TYR A 114 -2.30 -2.03 -11.05
N THR A 115 -1.68 -2.70 -12.01
CA THR A 115 -2.34 -3.11 -13.25
C THR A 115 -2.03 -4.56 -13.63
N PRO A 116 -3.05 -5.36 -14.03
CA PRO A 116 -4.48 -5.06 -13.97
C PRO A 116 -5.03 -5.22 -12.54
N SER A 117 -5.86 -4.29 -12.10
CA SER A 117 -6.57 -4.40 -10.82
C SER A 117 -7.96 -3.79 -10.88
N GLU A 118 -8.88 -4.30 -10.06
CA GLU A 118 -10.23 -3.76 -9.90
C GLU A 118 -10.62 -3.73 -8.42
N MET A 119 -11.23 -2.61 -8.00
CA MET A 119 -11.78 -2.44 -6.67
C MET A 119 -13.18 -1.84 -6.78
N LYS A 120 -14.09 -2.30 -5.92
CA LYS A 120 -15.45 -1.77 -5.77
C LYS A 120 -15.68 -1.32 -4.34
N VAL A 121 -16.44 -0.25 -4.18
CA VAL A 121 -16.98 0.18 -2.89
C VAL A 121 -18.41 -0.31 -2.83
N VAL A 122 -18.68 -1.31 -2.00
CA VAL A 122 -20.00 -1.95 -1.90
C VAL A 122 -20.89 -1.29 -0.85
N GLU A 123 -20.26 -0.70 0.18
CA GLU A 123 -20.94 0.10 1.19
C GLU A 123 -20.08 1.30 1.55
N CYS A 124 -20.71 2.46 1.73
CA CYS A 124 -20.05 3.66 2.25
C CYS A 124 -21.08 4.56 2.93
N ARG A 125 -21.05 4.58 4.25
CA ARG A 125 -21.85 5.42 5.12
C ARG A 125 -20.98 6.11 6.18
N LYS A 126 -21.55 7.03 6.93
CA LYS A 126 -20.81 7.72 8.00
C LYS A 126 -20.26 6.70 9.00
N GLY A 127 -18.95 6.75 9.22
CA GLY A 127 -18.22 5.90 10.16
C GLY A 127 -17.93 4.47 9.67
N GLN A 128 -18.35 4.09 8.45
CA GLN A 128 -18.11 2.73 7.93
C GLN A 128 -18.07 2.68 6.40
N GLY A 129 -17.21 1.79 5.87
CA GLY A 129 -17.19 1.44 4.46
C GLY A 129 -16.72 0.02 4.23
N ILE A 130 -17.20 -0.59 3.13
CA ILE A 130 -16.75 -1.93 2.68
C ILE A 130 -16.22 -1.79 1.25
N MET A 131 -14.98 -2.21 1.06
CA MET A 131 -14.28 -2.21 -0.23
C MET A 131 -13.88 -3.63 -0.60
N GLN A 132 -14.04 -3.97 -1.87
CA GLN A 132 -13.71 -5.30 -2.39
C GLN A 132 -12.74 -5.18 -3.56
N ILE A 133 -11.57 -5.81 -3.47
CA ILE A 133 -10.68 -6.05 -4.60
C ILE A 133 -11.18 -7.31 -5.31
N THR A 134 -11.77 -7.11 -6.49
CA THR A 134 -12.39 -8.18 -7.29
C THR A 134 -11.45 -8.75 -8.35
N LYS A 135 -10.36 -8.04 -8.66
CA LYS A 135 -9.32 -8.48 -9.59
C LYS A 135 -7.96 -8.01 -9.12
N PHE A 136 -7.07 -8.97 -8.88
CA PHE A 136 -5.66 -8.74 -8.54
C PHE A 136 -4.92 -10.08 -8.71
N PRO A 137 -4.46 -10.44 -9.93
CA PRO A 137 -3.96 -11.79 -10.25
C PRO A 137 -2.81 -12.28 -9.38
N ASP A 138 -1.87 -11.38 -9.05
CA ASP A 138 -0.68 -11.70 -8.24
C ASP A 138 -0.83 -11.18 -6.80
N MET A 139 -2.04 -11.32 -6.19
CA MET A 139 -2.23 -10.92 -4.81
C MET A 139 -1.35 -11.76 -3.89
N ASP A 140 -0.69 -11.07 -2.99
CA ASP A 140 0.16 -11.63 -1.96
C ASP A 140 -0.23 -11.04 -0.61
N GLN A 141 -0.10 -11.82 0.47
CA GLN A 141 -0.50 -11.37 1.80
C GLN A 141 0.22 -10.08 2.24
N VAL A 142 1.50 -9.93 1.88
CA VAL A 142 2.25 -8.71 2.20
C VAL A 142 1.65 -7.48 1.51
N LEU A 143 1.07 -7.65 0.31
CA LEU A 143 0.41 -6.58 -0.43
C LEU A 143 -0.98 -6.27 0.15
N GLU A 144 -1.76 -7.30 0.49
CA GLU A 144 -3.06 -7.12 1.15
C GLU A 144 -2.92 -6.29 2.43
N ILE A 145 -1.97 -6.66 3.28
CA ILE A 145 -1.68 -5.96 4.54
C ILE A 145 -1.19 -4.54 4.28
N ARG A 146 -0.33 -4.34 3.27
CA ARG A 146 0.14 -2.99 2.89
C ARG A 146 -0.99 -2.10 2.39
N ILE A 147 -1.90 -2.64 1.57
CA ILE A 147 -3.07 -1.93 1.07
C ILE A 147 -3.99 -1.54 2.25
N ALA A 148 -4.22 -2.44 3.21
CA ALA A 148 -5.00 -2.15 4.41
C ALA A 148 -4.38 -1.00 5.24
N GLY A 149 -3.06 -1.00 5.44
CA GLY A 149 -2.34 0.09 6.11
C GLY A 149 -2.47 1.42 5.37
N TRP A 150 -2.40 1.40 4.03
CA TRP A 150 -2.63 2.57 3.20
C TRP A 150 -4.06 3.13 3.36
N MET A 151 -5.07 2.26 3.35
CA MET A 151 -6.47 2.64 3.55
C MET A 151 -6.71 3.26 4.92
N GLU A 152 -6.17 2.65 5.97
CA GLU A 152 -6.28 3.17 7.34
C GLU A 152 -5.76 4.61 7.41
N ARG A 153 -4.55 4.84 6.88
CA ARG A 153 -3.94 6.15 6.90
C ARG A 153 -4.68 7.17 6.04
N ALA A 154 -5.20 6.76 4.90
CA ALA A 154 -6.01 7.61 4.01
C ALA A 154 -7.28 8.11 4.71
N ILE A 155 -7.97 7.23 5.47
CA ILE A 155 -9.14 7.60 6.28
C ILE A 155 -8.74 8.60 7.37
N GLU A 156 -7.62 8.35 8.07
CA GLU A 156 -7.12 9.23 9.12
C GLU A 156 -6.77 10.64 8.58
N ILE A 157 -6.06 10.70 7.44
CA ILE A 157 -5.69 11.97 6.79
C ILE A 157 -6.94 12.73 6.31
N SER A 158 -8.01 12.05 5.91
CA SER A 158 -9.27 12.64 5.47
C SER A 158 -10.20 13.05 6.63
N GLY A 159 -9.76 12.92 7.89
CA GLY A 159 -10.43 13.40 9.08
C GLY A 159 -11.18 12.33 9.89
N GLY A 160 -11.12 11.06 9.49
CA GLY A 160 -11.64 9.94 10.27
C GLY A 160 -10.80 9.73 11.53
N LYS A 161 -11.44 9.65 12.67
CA LYS A 161 -10.77 9.41 13.96
C LYS A 161 -10.79 7.94 14.30
N GLN A 162 -9.67 7.45 14.84
CA GLN A 162 -9.52 6.05 15.27
C GLN A 162 -9.94 5.06 14.16
N PRO A 163 -9.39 5.20 12.93
CA PRO A 163 -9.72 4.27 11.85
C PRO A 163 -9.24 2.86 12.22
N ASN A 164 -10.02 1.88 11.77
CA ASN A 164 -9.66 0.47 11.89
C ASN A 164 -10.05 -0.23 10.59
N ILE A 165 -9.12 -1.01 10.03
CA ILE A 165 -9.34 -1.81 8.82
C ILE A 165 -9.25 -3.28 9.20
N LYS A 166 -10.31 -4.02 8.90
CA LYS A 166 -10.36 -5.48 9.05
C LYS A 166 -10.48 -6.13 7.68
N ILE A 167 -9.57 -7.05 7.37
CA ILE A 167 -9.70 -7.92 6.19
C ILE A 167 -10.68 -9.01 6.57
N THR A 168 -11.85 -9.03 5.92
CA THR A 168 -12.95 -9.97 6.22
C THR A 168 -13.01 -11.13 5.24
N LYS A 169 -12.43 -10.96 4.02
CA LYS A 169 -12.16 -12.00 3.03
C LYS A 169 -10.81 -11.72 2.40
N SER A 170 -10.11 -12.75 1.95
CA SER A 170 -8.75 -12.64 1.41
C SER A 170 -8.55 -13.57 0.22
N LEU A 171 -8.13 -12.98 -0.92
CA LEU A 171 -7.67 -13.73 -2.10
C LEU A 171 -6.53 -14.69 -1.73
N THR A 172 -5.67 -14.30 -0.80
CA THR A 172 -4.54 -15.13 -0.37
C THR A 172 -4.93 -16.27 0.57
N ALA A 173 -6.12 -16.22 1.13
CA ALA A 173 -6.72 -17.31 1.92
C ALA A 173 -7.66 -18.22 1.08
N GLY A 174 -7.79 -17.94 -0.23
CA GLY A 174 -8.62 -18.73 -1.14
C GLY A 174 -10.03 -18.19 -1.34
N ASP A 175 -10.35 -17.02 -0.79
CA ASP A 175 -11.63 -16.35 -1.08
C ASP A 175 -11.66 -15.82 -2.53
N PRO A 176 -12.84 -15.63 -3.12
CA PRO A 176 -12.98 -15.15 -4.50
C PRO A 176 -12.59 -13.66 -4.68
N LEU A 177 -12.40 -12.93 -3.57
CA LEU A 177 -12.03 -11.52 -3.52
C LEU A 177 -11.40 -11.18 -2.18
N SER A 178 -10.69 -10.04 -2.11
CA SER A 178 -10.28 -9.47 -0.82
C SER A 178 -11.28 -8.39 -0.40
N GLU A 179 -11.81 -8.50 0.83
CA GLU A 179 -12.79 -7.55 1.39
C GLU A 179 -12.22 -6.85 2.62
N PHE A 180 -12.34 -5.52 2.62
CA PHE A 180 -11.85 -4.65 3.68
C PHE A 180 -13.03 -3.92 4.31
N LEU A 181 -13.29 -4.21 5.59
CA LEU A 181 -14.20 -3.44 6.43
C LEU A 181 -13.43 -2.31 7.10
N ALA A 182 -13.74 -1.08 6.73
CA ALA A 182 -13.22 0.13 7.36
C ALA A 182 -14.24 0.70 8.33
N THR A 183 -13.79 1.09 9.53
CA THR A 183 -14.60 1.81 10.52
C THR A 183 -13.81 3.00 11.06
N TRP A 184 -14.52 4.10 11.40
CA TRP A 184 -13.92 5.30 12.00
C TRP A 184 -14.97 6.08 12.79
N LYS A 185 -14.54 7.07 13.60
CA LYS A 185 -15.39 8.00 14.33
C LYS A 185 -15.38 9.37 13.69
#